data_0fcce03a1c47cce3c8f4c98b3d7c0f8e
#
_entry.id   0fcce03a1c47cce3c8f4c98b3d7c0f8e
#
_cell.length_a   1.000
_cell.length_b   1.000
_cell.length_c   1.000
_cell.angle_alpha   90.00
_cell.angle_beta   90.00
_cell.angle_gamma   90.00
#
_symmetry.space_group_name_H-M   'P 1'
#
loop_
_entity.id
_entity.type
_entity.pdbx_description
1 polymer ?
#
loop_
_entity_poly.entity_id
_entity_poly.type
_entity_poly.pdbx_seq_one_letter_code
_entity_poly.pdbx_strand_id
1 'polypeptide(L)'
;LALSVEDLTSESKAVREERKGPKVGAPEQAIEGFLRGAGVARDALEIRDDKKGQTYFAVIEKPGRLAADIIAEVLENAIRNFPWPKSMRWGTGSLKWVRPLHSIICILTDEAGTEVVPMDVDGIKAGKQTRGHRFLSPDVISVNSFEDYEAKLKRAHVMLRADERAEMIWNDATNQAFALGLEVVEDQGLLGEVAGLVEWPVVLIGQVDPA
;
A
#
# COMPACT_ATOMS: atom_id res chain seq x y z
N LEU A 1 -0.95 8.54 2.71
CA LEU A 1 -1.34 7.62 1.65
C LEU A 1 -2.26 6.56 2.24
N ALA A 2 -3.44 6.36 1.68
CA ALA A 2 -4.38 5.33 2.08
C ALA A 2 -4.84 4.54 0.84
N LEU A 3 -5.12 3.26 1.02
CA LEU A 3 -5.59 2.35 -0.01
C LEU A 3 -6.60 1.39 0.62
N SER A 4 -7.74 1.21 -0.03
CA SER A 4 -8.71 0.16 0.26
C SER A 4 -8.79 -0.78 -0.94
N VAL A 5 -8.82 -2.08 -0.68
CA VAL A 5 -8.98 -3.13 -1.69
C VAL A 5 -10.11 -4.03 -1.25
N GLU A 6 -11.11 -4.19 -2.10
CA GLU A 6 -12.29 -5.02 -1.87
C GLU A 6 -12.17 -6.35 -2.64
N ASP A 7 -12.98 -7.32 -2.27
CA ASP A 7 -13.08 -8.63 -2.92
C ASP A 7 -11.76 -9.42 -3.01
N LEU A 8 -10.90 -9.24 -2.00
CA LEU A 8 -9.65 -9.97 -1.92
C LEU A 8 -9.91 -11.41 -1.49
N THR A 9 -9.35 -12.39 -2.21
CA THR A 9 -9.43 -13.79 -1.80
C THR A 9 -8.58 -14.04 -0.56
N SER A 10 -9.07 -14.88 0.36
CA SER A 10 -8.37 -15.20 1.62
C SER A 10 -7.04 -15.91 1.41
N GLU A 11 -6.92 -16.65 0.31
CA GLU A 11 -5.68 -17.34 -0.08
C GLU A 11 -5.51 -17.40 -1.59
N SER A 12 -4.27 -17.53 -2.04
CA SER A 12 -3.96 -17.80 -3.44
C SER A 12 -4.22 -19.28 -3.76
N LYS A 13 -4.59 -19.58 -5.00
CA LYS A 13 -4.73 -20.97 -5.45
C LYS A 13 -3.39 -21.68 -5.48
N ALA A 14 -3.38 -22.96 -5.12
CA ALA A 14 -2.23 -23.80 -5.39
C ALA A 14 -1.96 -23.86 -6.90
N VAL A 15 -0.72 -23.72 -7.29
CA VAL A 15 -0.29 -23.75 -8.69
C VAL A 15 0.55 -25.01 -8.90
N ARG A 16 0.15 -25.82 -9.87
CA ARG A 16 0.94 -26.94 -10.38
C ARG A 16 1.54 -26.54 -11.72
N GLU A 17 2.84 -26.38 -11.74
CA GLU A 17 3.61 -26.04 -12.93
C GLU A 17 4.37 -27.27 -13.40
N GLU A 18 4.22 -27.64 -14.67
CA GLU A 18 4.98 -28.73 -15.28
C GLU A 18 6.05 -28.15 -16.22
N ARG A 19 7.29 -28.48 -15.98
CA ARG A 19 8.41 -28.10 -16.85
C ARG A 19 8.99 -29.31 -17.53
N LYS A 20 9.05 -29.27 -18.85
CA LYS A 20 9.70 -30.28 -19.68
C LYS A 20 11.20 -30.09 -19.62
N GLY A 21 11.93 -31.13 -19.27
CA GLY A 21 13.36 -31.19 -19.15
C GLY A 21 14.07 -31.88 -20.32
N PRO A 22 15.34 -32.26 -20.12
CA PRO A 22 16.11 -33.01 -21.10
C PRO A 22 15.61 -34.43 -21.24
N LYS A 23 16.05 -35.11 -22.30
CA LYS A 23 15.76 -36.54 -22.52
C LYS A 23 16.45 -37.42 -21.48
N VAL A 24 15.88 -38.58 -21.22
CA VAL A 24 16.57 -39.63 -20.46
C VAL A 24 17.82 -40.03 -21.20
N GLY A 25 18.98 -40.05 -20.50
CA GLY A 25 20.28 -40.29 -21.11
C GLY A 25 21.00 -39.05 -21.63
N ALA A 26 20.45 -37.85 -21.42
CA ALA A 26 21.17 -36.61 -21.69
C ALA A 26 22.40 -36.44 -20.77
N PRO A 27 23.41 -35.63 -21.19
CA PRO A 27 24.57 -35.35 -20.37
C PRO A 27 24.20 -34.84 -18.97
N GLU A 28 24.91 -35.28 -17.93
CA GLU A 28 24.64 -34.94 -16.52
C GLU A 28 24.53 -33.43 -16.28
N GLN A 29 25.42 -32.66 -16.95
CA GLN A 29 25.37 -31.18 -16.89
C GLN A 29 24.02 -30.59 -17.34
N ALA A 30 23.36 -31.20 -18.33
CA ALA A 30 22.05 -30.73 -18.80
C ALA A 30 20.93 -31.05 -17.77
N ILE A 31 21.04 -32.21 -17.12
CA ILE A 31 20.12 -32.61 -16.07
C ILE A 31 20.29 -31.72 -14.83
N GLU A 32 21.51 -31.49 -14.37
CA GLU A 32 21.79 -30.60 -13.25
C GLU A 32 21.39 -29.13 -13.52
N GLY A 33 21.61 -28.66 -14.75
CA GLY A 33 21.13 -27.32 -15.15
C GLY A 33 19.62 -27.20 -15.10
N PHE A 34 18.92 -28.25 -15.53
CA PHE A 34 17.46 -28.32 -15.47
C PHE A 34 16.95 -28.37 -14.03
N LEU A 35 17.52 -29.22 -13.16
CA LEU A 35 17.18 -29.32 -11.74
C LEU A 35 17.36 -27.99 -11.03
N ARG A 36 18.47 -27.29 -11.27
CA ARG A 36 18.77 -25.96 -10.73
C ARG A 36 17.77 -24.91 -11.20
N GLY A 37 17.41 -24.94 -12.49
CA GLY A 37 16.42 -24.02 -13.08
C GLY A 37 14.98 -24.29 -12.66
N ALA A 38 14.65 -25.55 -12.37
CA ALA A 38 13.33 -25.96 -11.88
C ALA A 38 13.20 -25.86 -10.36
N GLY A 39 14.31 -25.83 -9.62
CA GLY A 39 14.32 -25.79 -8.16
C GLY A 39 13.83 -27.10 -7.52
N VAL A 40 14.02 -28.24 -8.19
CA VAL A 40 13.58 -29.55 -7.71
C VAL A 40 14.75 -30.51 -7.56
N ALA A 41 14.60 -31.48 -6.67
CA ALA A 41 15.57 -32.56 -6.51
C ALA A 41 15.39 -33.61 -7.61
N ARG A 42 16.41 -34.45 -7.84
CA ARG A 42 16.41 -35.42 -8.93
C ARG A 42 15.34 -36.52 -8.79
N ASP A 43 15.03 -36.89 -7.58
CA ASP A 43 14.00 -37.86 -7.21
C ASP A 43 12.57 -37.35 -7.44
N ALA A 44 12.41 -36.03 -7.57
CA ALA A 44 11.13 -35.39 -7.94
C ALA A 44 10.89 -35.31 -9.45
N LEU A 45 11.82 -35.82 -10.28
CA LEU A 45 11.63 -35.86 -11.72
C LEU A 45 10.75 -37.07 -12.12
N GLU A 46 9.73 -36.78 -12.89
CA GLU A 46 8.93 -37.80 -13.56
C GLU A 46 9.49 -38.11 -14.96
N ILE A 47 9.55 -39.40 -15.31
CA ILE A 47 9.92 -39.81 -16.67
C ILE A 47 8.61 -40.08 -17.43
N ARG A 48 8.42 -39.38 -18.52
CA ARG A 48 7.25 -39.55 -19.39
C ARG A 48 7.68 -39.80 -20.84
N ASP A 49 6.90 -40.63 -21.53
CA ASP A 49 7.10 -40.85 -22.97
C ASP A 49 6.64 -39.63 -23.78
N ASP A 50 7.51 -39.16 -24.64
CA ASP A 50 7.22 -38.09 -25.60
C ASP A 50 7.44 -38.61 -27.03
N LYS A 51 6.90 -37.92 -28.02
CA LYS A 51 7.00 -38.28 -29.46
C LYS A 51 8.46 -38.58 -29.94
N LYS A 52 9.45 -38.17 -29.17
CA LYS A 52 10.88 -38.30 -29.49
C LYS A 52 11.67 -39.12 -28.45
N GLY A 53 10.97 -39.92 -27.61
CA GLY A 53 11.59 -40.77 -26.56
C GLY A 53 11.30 -40.27 -25.16
N GLN A 54 11.85 -40.95 -24.16
CA GLN A 54 11.63 -40.64 -22.75
C GLN A 54 12.27 -39.28 -22.36
N THR A 55 11.51 -38.48 -21.63
CA THR A 55 11.92 -37.11 -21.24
C THR A 55 11.61 -36.91 -19.76
N TYR A 56 12.48 -36.21 -19.06
CA TYR A 56 12.26 -35.79 -17.69
C TYR A 56 11.26 -34.62 -17.65
N PHE A 57 10.36 -34.69 -16.67
CA PHE A 57 9.43 -33.63 -16.33
C PHE A 57 9.58 -33.28 -14.84
N ALA A 58 9.69 -32.00 -14.56
CA ALA A 58 9.62 -31.49 -13.20
C ALA A 58 8.18 -31.01 -12.92
N VAL A 59 7.54 -31.61 -11.93
CA VAL A 59 6.24 -31.18 -11.41
C VAL A 59 6.51 -30.31 -10.18
N ILE A 60 6.25 -29.01 -10.29
CA ILE A 60 6.45 -28.04 -9.21
C ILE A 60 5.08 -27.72 -8.65
N GLU A 61 4.81 -28.18 -7.45
CA GLU A 61 3.60 -27.82 -6.71
C GLU A 61 3.93 -26.67 -5.78
N LYS A 62 3.31 -25.53 -6.02
CA LYS A 62 3.36 -24.36 -5.14
C LYS A 62 2.04 -24.34 -4.35
N PRO A 63 2.06 -24.58 -3.05
CA PRO A 63 0.86 -24.49 -2.24
C PRO A 63 0.29 -23.09 -2.27
N GLY A 64 -1.01 -22.95 -2.04
CA GLY A 64 -1.64 -21.67 -1.81
C GLY A 64 -1.01 -20.95 -0.62
N ARG A 65 -1.01 -19.65 -0.65
CA ARG A 65 -0.50 -18.79 0.43
C ARG A 65 -1.63 -17.94 0.97
N LEU A 66 -1.64 -17.70 2.26
CA LEU A 66 -2.61 -16.81 2.90
C LEU A 66 -2.45 -15.37 2.37
N ALA A 67 -3.57 -14.66 2.24
CA ALA A 67 -3.58 -13.27 1.80
C ALA A 67 -2.70 -12.39 2.69
N ALA A 68 -2.75 -12.57 4.00
CA ALA A 68 -1.91 -11.82 4.95
C ALA A 68 -0.41 -11.91 4.64
N ASP A 69 0.10 -13.12 4.35
CA ASP A 69 1.52 -13.34 4.04
C ASP A 69 1.93 -12.66 2.72
N ILE A 70 1.06 -12.76 1.72
CA ILE A 70 1.31 -12.13 0.41
C ILE A 70 1.27 -10.61 0.55
N ILE A 71 0.30 -10.05 1.26
CA ILE A 71 0.17 -8.62 1.49
C ILE A 71 1.38 -8.06 2.22
N ALA A 72 1.83 -8.74 3.29
CA ALA A 72 3.00 -8.31 4.04
C ALA A 72 4.24 -8.19 3.15
N GLU A 73 4.52 -9.22 2.34
CA GLU A 73 5.65 -9.25 1.42
C GLU A 73 5.56 -8.17 0.32
N VAL A 74 4.38 -8.06 -0.32
CA VAL A 74 4.16 -7.12 -1.42
C VAL A 74 4.22 -5.68 -0.93
N LEU A 75 3.60 -5.36 0.21
CA LEU A 75 3.59 -4.00 0.75
C LEU A 75 4.95 -3.59 1.31
N GLU A 76 5.67 -4.48 1.99
CA GLU A 76 7.04 -4.18 2.42
C GLU A 76 7.93 -3.82 1.22
N ASN A 77 7.88 -4.65 0.16
CA ASN A 77 8.62 -4.39 -1.06
C ASN A 77 8.18 -3.09 -1.74
N ALA A 78 6.87 -2.83 -1.82
CA ALA A 78 6.32 -1.60 -2.41
C ALA A 78 6.77 -0.35 -1.62
N ILE A 79 6.73 -0.39 -0.29
CA ILE A 79 7.15 0.73 0.56
C ILE A 79 8.65 1.00 0.39
N ARG A 80 9.48 -0.04 0.40
CA ARG A 80 10.94 0.13 0.26
C ARG A 80 11.36 0.67 -1.11
N ASN A 81 10.62 0.34 -2.16
CA ASN A 81 10.93 0.67 -3.55
C ASN A 81 9.97 1.69 -4.17
N PHE A 82 9.20 2.41 -3.36
CA PHE A 82 8.22 3.36 -3.86
C PHE A 82 8.91 4.48 -4.66
N PRO A 83 8.48 4.76 -5.90
CA PRO A 83 9.18 5.67 -6.81
C PRO A 83 8.87 7.15 -6.52
N TRP A 84 9.19 7.60 -5.33
CA TRP A 84 9.04 9.02 -4.98
C TRP A 84 9.94 9.90 -5.82
N PRO A 85 9.45 10.96 -6.46
CA PRO A 85 10.29 11.93 -7.15
C PRO A 85 11.31 12.59 -6.22
N LYS A 86 10.90 12.83 -4.96
CA LYS A 86 11.75 13.31 -3.87
C LYS A 86 11.45 12.53 -2.61
N SER A 87 12.49 12.11 -1.92
CA SER A 87 12.38 11.38 -0.66
C SER A 87 13.48 11.81 0.30
N MET A 88 13.29 11.53 1.58
CA MET A 88 14.26 11.81 2.63
C MET A 88 14.54 10.56 3.47
N ARG A 89 15.65 10.57 4.16
CA ARG A 89 15.94 9.65 5.28
C ARG A 89 15.77 10.40 6.59
N TRP A 90 15.52 9.67 7.65
CA TRP A 90 15.42 10.21 8.99
C TRP A 90 15.98 9.21 10.02
N GLY A 91 16.36 9.71 11.20
CA GLY A 91 16.94 8.89 12.23
C GLY A 91 18.21 8.17 11.77
N THR A 92 18.40 6.93 12.24
CA THR A 92 19.53 6.05 11.92
C THR A 92 19.17 4.97 10.89
N GLY A 93 17.90 4.91 10.46
CA GLY A 93 17.39 3.91 9.52
C GLY A 93 17.83 4.13 8.08
N SER A 94 17.57 3.14 7.24
CA SER A 94 17.88 3.17 5.80
C SER A 94 16.68 3.52 4.92
N LEU A 95 15.46 3.47 5.47
CA LEU A 95 14.22 3.71 4.74
C LEU A 95 14.20 5.12 4.16
N LYS A 96 13.75 5.20 2.91
CA LYS A 96 13.50 6.48 2.21
C LYS A 96 12.00 6.62 1.98
N TRP A 97 11.44 7.75 2.38
CA TRP A 97 10.04 8.06 2.16
C TRP A 97 9.85 9.56 1.88
N VAL A 98 8.70 9.97 1.37
CA VAL A 98 8.41 11.38 1.08
C VAL A 98 8.49 12.27 2.33
N ARG A 99 8.11 11.73 3.49
CA ARG A 99 8.22 12.33 4.83
C ARG A 99 8.52 11.22 5.84
N PRO A 100 9.00 11.52 7.07
CA PRO A 100 9.19 10.51 8.10
C PRO A 100 7.93 9.68 8.32
N LEU A 101 8.05 8.36 8.17
CA LEU A 101 6.96 7.42 8.40
C LEU A 101 6.89 7.12 9.90
N HIS A 102 5.73 7.34 10.52
CA HIS A 102 5.53 7.16 11.96
C HIS A 102 4.76 5.90 12.30
N SER A 103 3.82 5.51 11.46
CA SER A 103 2.99 4.33 11.67
C SER A 103 2.50 3.77 10.34
N ILE A 104 2.19 2.49 10.36
CA ILE A 104 1.58 1.77 9.24
C ILE A 104 0.32 1.12 9.77
N ILE A 105 -0.82 1.37 9.14
CA ILE A 105 -2.04 0.60 9.33
C ILE A 105 -2.11 -0.40 8.18
N CYS A 106 -2.18 -1.67 8.52
CA CYS A 106 -2.44 -2.73 7.56
C CYS A 106 -3.35 -3.76 8.21
N ILE A 107 -4.59 -3.80 7.76
CA ILE A 107 -5.64 -4.65 8.32
C ILE A 107 -6.35 -5.41 7.19
N LEU A 108 -6.75 -6.62 7.50
CA LEU A 108 -7.71 -7.43 6.73
C LEU A 108 -9.03 -7.48 7.51
N THR A 109 -10.13 -7.35 6.81
CA THR A 109 -11.47 -7.42 7.39
C THR A 109 -12.30 -8.43 6.61
N ASP A 110 -12.93 -9.34 7.33
CA ASP A 110 -13.88 -10.32 6.81
C ASP A 110 -15.09 -10.45 7.76
N GLU A 111 -15.95 -11.46 7.54
CA GLU A 111 -17.11 -11.73 8.37
C GLU A 111 -16.73 -12.13 9.81
N ALA A 112 -15.55 -12.68 10.04
CA ALA A 112 -15.06 -13.05 11.38
C ALA A 112 -14.52 -11.85 12.16
N GLY A 113 -14.17 -10.75 11.48
CA GLY A 113 -13.70 -9.51 12.11
C GLY A 113 -12.51 -8.89 11.39
N THR A 114 -11.70 -8.17 12.16
CA THR A 114 -10.54 -7.43 11.65
C THR A 114 -9.26 -7.94 12.29
N GLU A 115 -8.31 -8.34 11.48
CA GLU A 115 -6.97 -8.73 11.90
C GLU A 115 -5.91 -7.76 11.35
N VAL A 116 -4.81 -7.64 12.09
CA VAL A 116 -3.63 -6.87 11.65
C VAL A 116 -2.73 -7.78 10.83
N VAL A 117 -2.39 -7.34 9.62
CA VAL A 117 -1.38 -8.03 8.80
C VAL A 117 -0.01 -7.82 9.44
N PRO A 118 0.70 -8.89 9.83
CA PRO A 118 2.00 -8.79 10.49
C PRO A 118 3.08 -8.34 9.50
N MET A 119 3.46 -7.06 9.57
CA MET A 119 4.46 -6.45 8.70
C MET A 119 5.37 -5.53 9.53
N ASP A 120 6.67 -5.51 9.21
CA ASP A 120 7.66 -4.62 9.82
C ASP A 120 8.51 -3.97 8.72
N VAL A 121 8.49 -2.66 8.65
CA VAL A 121 9.30 -1.90 7.70
C VAL A 121 10.24 -0.99 8.47
N ASP A 122 11.51 -1.37 8.53
CA ASP A 122 12.58 -0.61 9.19
C ASP A 122 12.30 -0.34 10.70
N GLY A 123 11.68 -1.32 11.38
CA GLY A 123 11.29 -1.23 12.79
C GLY A 123 9.90 -0.62 13.03
N ILE A 124 9.20 -0.18 11.97
CA ILE A 124 7.82 0.32 12.05
C ILE A 124 6.87 -0.84 11.82
N LYS A 125 6.31 -1.36 12.90
CA LYS A 125 5.35 -2.47 12.84
C LYS A 125 3.97 -1.99 12.40
N ALA A 126 3.35 -2.77 11.53
CA ALA A 126 1.95 -2.54 11.17
C ALA A 126 1.02 -2.74 12.38
N GLY A 127 -0.05 -1.99 12.40
CA GLY A 127 -1.04 -2.02 13.46
C GLY A 127 -2.40 -1.58 12.96
N LYS A 128 -3.29 -1.25 13.91
CA LYS A 128 -4.61 -0.69 13.65
C LYS A 128 -4.86 0.63 14.39
N GLN A 129 -3.78 1.35 14.70
CA GLN A 129 -3.86 2.60 15.43
C GLN A 129 -3.32 3.76 14.60
N THR A 130 -3.96 4.92 14.75
CA THR A 130 -3.54 6.20 14.17
C THR A 130 -3.77 7.32 15.18
N ARG A 131 -3.55 8.55 14.76
CA ARG A 131 -3.82 9.76 15.55
C ARG A 131 -4.64 10.74 14.71
N GLY A 132 -5.41 11.57 15.40
CA GLY A 132 -6.11 12.69 14.82
C GLY A 132 -5.21 13.92 14.62
N HIS A 133 -5.84 15.06 14.43
CA HIS A 133 -5.16 16.34 14.30
C HIS A 133 -4.29 16.63 15.53
N ARG A 134 -3.03 17.00 15.29
CA ARG A 134 -1.99 17.10 16.31
C ARG A 134 -2.37 17.93 17.54
N PHE A 135 -3.14 19.00 17.34
CA PHE A 135 -3.53 19.91 18.41
C PHE A 135 -5.01 19.79 18.82
N LEU A 136 -5.90 19.52 17.85
CA LEU A 136 -7.35 19.48 18.10
C LEU A 136 -7.82 18.12 18.62
N SER A 137 -7.11 17.05 18.29
CA SER A 137 -7.44 15.67 18.70
C SER A 137 -6.17 14.79 18.74
N PRO A 138 -5.29 14.97 19.74
CA PRO A 138 -4.00 14.29 19.79
C PRO A 138 -4.07 12.82 20.19
N ASP A 139 -5.25 12.32 20.57
CA ASP A 139 -5.43 10.98 21.10
C ASP A 139 -5.21 9.89 20.06
N VAL A 140 -4.87 8.69 20.55
CA VAL A 140 -4.74 7.51 19.72
C VAL A 140 -6.11 6.97 19.33
N ILE A 141 -6.29 6.68 18.06
CA ILE A 141 -7.49 6.16 17.46
C ILE A 141 -7.24 4.74 16.99
N SER A 142 -8.04 3.78 17.44
CA SER A 142 -8.05 2.42 16.89
C SER A 142 -9.10 2.30 15.79
N VAL A 143 -8.77 1.60 14.70
CA VAL A 143 -9.62 1.45 13.53
C VAL A 143 -9.82 -0.02 13.17
N ASN A 144 -10.99 -0.36 12.63
CA ASN A 144 -11.36 -1.73 12.31
C ASN A 144 -11.77 -1.94 10.84
N SER A 145 -11.97 -0.86 10.08
CA SER A 145 -12.22 -0.89 8.64
C SER A 145 -11.77 0.42 8.01
N PHE A 146 -11.84 0.52 6.68
CA PHE A 146 -11.51 1.76 5.98
C PHE A 146 -12.53 2.85 6.27
N GLU A 147 -13.83 2.52 6.31
CA GLU A 147 -14.92 3.45 6.63
C GLU A 147 -14.81 3.95 8.09
N ASP A 148 -14.48 3.04 9.01
CA ASP A 148 -14.22 3.39 10.41
C ASP A 148 -13.03 4.34 10.55
N TYR A 149 -11.96 4.09 9.77
CA TYR A 149 -10.78 4.95 9.68
C TYR A 149 -11.15 6.35 9.21
N GLU A 150 -11.84 6.48 8.08
CA GLU A 150 -12.24 7.76 7.50
C GLU A 150 -13.18 8.54 8.44
N ALA A 151 -14.19 7.86 8.99
CA ALA A 151 -15.15 8.48 9.92
C ALA A 151 -14.48 8.95 11.23
N LYS A 152 -13.56 8.17 11.78
CA LYS A 152 -12.84 8.53 13.02
C LYS A 152 -11.85 9.67 12.77
N LEU A 153 -11.14 9.67 11.65
CA LEU A 153 -10.27 10.77 11.27
C LEU A 153 -11.05 12.09 11.12
N LYS A 154 -12.19 12.07 10.44
CA LYS A 154 -13.03 13.26 10.26
C LYS A 154 -13.51 13.83 11.61
N ARG A 155 -13.91 12.97 12.55
CA ARG A 155 -14.25 13.37 13.92
C ARG A 155 -13.05 13.90 14.69
N ALA A 156 -11.86 13.44 14.36
CA ALA A 156 -10.61 13.86 14.96
C ALA A 156 -9.91 14.99 14.18
N HIS A 157 -10.66 15.79 13.41
CA HIS A 157 -10.20 16.94 12.65
C HIS A 157 -9.10 16.60 11.63
N VAL A 158 -9.24 15.46 10.95
CA VAL A 158 -8.43 15.07 9.80
C VAL A 158 -9.35 14.66 8.66
N MET A 159 -9.35 15.41 7.59
CA MET A 159 -10.10 15.16 6.39
C MET A 159 -9.22 14.39 5.40
N LEU A 160 -9.52 13.11 5.18
CA LEU A 160 -8.65 12.21 4.41
C LEU A 160 -8.61 12.58 2.91
N ARG A 161 -9.77 12.89 2.32
CA ARG A 161 -9.91 13.14 0.89
C ARG A 161 -9.48 14.55 0.53
N ALA A 162 -8.59 14.68 -0.46
CA ALA A 162 -8.07 15.97 -0.89
C ALA A 162 -9.10 16.80 -1.65
N ASP A 163 -9.97 16.15 -2.41
CA ASP A 163 -11.09 16.76 -3.12
C ASP A 163 -12.10 17.40 -2.15
N GLU A 164 -12.49 16.70 -1.09
CA GLU A 164 -13.35 17.25 -0.04
C GLU A 164 -12.70 18.48 0.65
N ARG A 165 -11.37 18.44 0.88
CA ARG A 165 -10.66 19.60 1.44
C ARG A 165 -10.66 20.80 0.49
N ALA A 166 -10.43 20.55 -0.80
CA ALA A 166 -10.44 21.61 -1.82
C ALA A 166 -11.84 22.24 -1.94
N GLU A 167 -12.89 21.41 -1.96
CA GLU A 167 -14.27 21.87 -1.99
C GLU A 167 -14.62 22.73 -0.77
N MET A 168 -14.24 22.28 0.43
CA MET A 168 -14.46 23.02 1.67
C MET A 168 -13.76 24.36 1.64
N ILE A 169 -12.47 24.40 1.22
CA ILE A 169 -11.70 25.66 1.11
C ILE A 169 -12.39 26.62 0.14
N TRP A 170 -12.79 26.12 -1.02
CA TRP A 170 -13.43 26.94 -2.05
C TRP A 170 -14.75 27.53 -1.57
N ASN A 171 -15.61 26.70 -0.98
CA ASN A 171 -16.92 27.12 -0.49
C ASN A 171 -16.80 28.14 0.64
N ASP A 172 -15.91 27.89 1.62
CA ASP A 172 -15.71 28.80 2.74
C ASP A 172 -15.10 30.13 2.28
N ALA A 173 -14.10 30.11 1.37
CA ALA A 173 -13.52 31.31 0.81
C ALA A 173 -14.54 32.16 0.05
N THR A 174 -15.37 31.52 -0.79
CA THR A 174 -16.41 32.18 -1.57
C THR A 174 -17.47 32.82 -0.67
N ASN A 175 -17.92 32.07 0.35
CA ASN A 175 -18.92 32.56 1.30
C ASN A 175 -18.41 33.76 2.11
N GLN A 176 -17.14 33.72 2.57
CA GLN A 176 -16.55 34.81 3.32
C GLN A 176 -16.32 36.03 2.43
N ALA A 177 -15.84 35.85 1.21
CA ALA A 177 -15.67 36.93 0.25
C ALA A 177 -17.00 37.61 -0.07
N PHE A 178 -18.05 36.82 -0.36
CA PHE A 178 -19.39 37.32 -0.63
C PHE A 178 -19.94 38.17 0.53
N ALA A 179 -19.75 37.74 1.78
CA ALA A 179 -20.18 38.48 2.96
C ALA A 179 -19.52 39.86 3.09
N LEU A 180 -18.36 40.07 2.47
CA LEU A 180 -17.62 41.33 2.44
C LEU A 180 -17.83 42.11 1.13
N GLY A 181 -18.67 41.65 0.23
CA GLY A 181 -18.86 42.26 -1.09
C GLY A 181 -17.66 42.07 -2.03
N LEU A 182 -16.86 41.03 -1.81
CA LEU A 182 -15.68 40.70 -2.60
C LEU A 182 -15.95 39.44 -3.44
N GLU A 183 -15.10 39.21 -4.42
CA GLU A 183 -15.08 38.00 -5.24
C GLU A 183 -13.76 37.26 -5.06
N VAL A 184 -13.82 35.92 -5.07
CA VAL A 184 -12.60 35.09 -5.04
C VAL A 184 -12.05 34.98 -6.46
N VAL A 185 -10.77 35.26 -6.62
CA VAL A 185 -10.05 34.95 -7.87
C VAL A 185 -9.74 33.48 -7.90
N GLU A 186 -10.26 32.78 -8.89
CA GLU A 186 -10.07 31.33 -9.05
C GLU A 186 -8.63 31.01 -9.47
N ASP A 187 -7.98 30.15 -8.69
CA ASP A 187 -6.69 29.54 -9.00
C ASP A 187 -6.72 28.06 -8.58
N GLN A 188 -7.00 27.18 -9.53
CA GLN A 188 -7.11 25.74 -9.30
C GLN A 188 -5.77 25.10 -8.91
N GLY A 189 -4.65 25.65 -9.39
CA GLY A 189 -3.31 25.17 -9.03
C GLY A 189 -3.01 25.45 -7.56
N LEU A 190 -3.25 26.68 -7.10
CA LEU A 190 -3.08 27.08 -5.72
C LEU A 190 -4.04 26.33 -4.78
N LEU A 191 -5.31 26.19 -5.18
CA LEU A 191 -6.30 25.44 -4.41
C LEU A 191 -5.87 24.00 -4.17
N GLY A 192 -5.38 23.31 -5.21
CA GLY A 192 -4.88 21.94 -5.12
C GLY A 192 -3.65 21.84 -4.22
N GLU A 193 -2.72 22.80 -4.30
CA GLU A 193 -1.55 22.85 -3.44
C GLU A 193 -1.92 23.03 -1.97
N VAL A 194 -2.77 24.01 -1.66
CA VAL A 194 -3.23 24.29 -0.28
C VAL A 194 -4.01 23.09 0.29
N ALA A 195 -4.92 22.51 -0.49
CA ALA A 195 -5.64 21.32 -0.09
C ALA A 195 -4.71 20.11 0.21
N GLY A 196 -3.55 20.06 -0.43
CA GLY A 196 -2.51 19.07 -0.15
C GLY A 196 -1.69 19.33 1.12
N LEU A 197 -1.69 20.54 1.65
CA LEU A 197 -0.87 20.97 2.79
C LEU A 197 -1.63 20.93 4.13
N VAL A 198 -2.97 20.92 4.13
CA VAL A 198 -3.80 21.00 5.32
C VAL A 198 -4.46 19.67 5.63
N GLU A 199 -4.71 19.41 6.91
CA GLU A 199 -5.48 18.23 7.37
C GLU A 199 -6.95 18.59 7.68
N TRP A 200 -7.15 19.82 8.20
CA TRP A 200 -8.46 20.39 8.54
C TRP A 200 -8.48 21.85 8.09
N PRO A 201 -9.11 22.15 6.96
CA PRO A 201 -9.11 23.51 6.39
C PRO A 201 -9.85 24.50 7.31
N VAL A 202 -9.27 25.68 7.48
CA VAL A 202 -9.91 26.84 8.09
C VAL A 202 -9.54 28.06 7.24
N VAL A 203 -10.55 28.68 6.64
CA VAL A 203 -10.34 29.89 5.82
C VAL A 203 -10.40 31.12 6.70
N LEU A 204 -9.39 31.99 6.55
CA LEU A 204 -9.31 33.27 7.24
C LEU A 204 -9.12 34.37 6.21
N ILE A 205 -9.69 35.54 6.47
CA ILE A 205 -9.50 36.74 5.65
C ILE A 205 -8.52 37.66 6.33
N GLY A 206 -7.48 38.06 5.60
CA GLY A 206 -6.52 39.10 5.97
C GLY A 206 -6.63 40.32 5.06
N GLN A 207 -6.18 41.44 5.54
CA GLN A 207 -5.97 42.65 4.72
C GLN A 207 -4.48 42.84 4.49
N VAL A 208 -4.14 43.25 3.27
CA VAL A 208 -2.78 43.65 2.91
C VAL A 208 -2.80 45.17 2.75
N ASP A 209 -1.89 45.87 3.44
CA ASP A 209 -1.79 47.29 3.30
C ASP A 209 -1.38 47.67 1.86
N PRO A 210 -2.00 48.70 1.27
CA PRO A 210 -1.57 49.15 -0.04
C PRO A 210 -0.12 49.63 0.05
N ALA A 211 0.70 49.19 -0.91
CA ALA A 211 2.12 49.58 -1.02
C ALA A 211 2.29 51.06 -1.40
#